data_ab26aa4cc5c98c9eec2c3fc33deba106
#
_entry.id   ab26aa4cc5c98c9eec2c3fc33deba106
#
_cell.length_a   1.000
_cell.length_b   1.000
_cell.length_c   1.000
_cell.angle_alpha   90.00
_cell.angle_beta   90.00
_cell.angle_gamma   90.00
#
_symmetry.space_group_name_H-M   'P 1'
#
loop_
_entity.id
_entity.type
_entity.pdbx_description
1 polymer ?
#
loop_
_entity_poly.entity_id
_entity_poly.type
_entity_poly.pdbx_seq_one_letter_code
_entity_poly.pdbx_strand_id
1 'polypeptide(L)'
;MITEGFLARHHMGRSGMKGPALLDVAQDYVLKHLFEEGIFDLGVVLKGGTSLRKFRAGNAGRFSTDLDFAAPDATTAELLLDTLDEATIEGVTFRLINRTPLRATLLIETPLGRPDIPAKIEVSPRRLWLAPEMLIPIALPVHGGYEFEMPRLPAPAIEEALAEKLAAWRRRRKIRDLYDLYWFGQGVLDETLVRRILMLKVWHDVVDDGLGIAPFDPLEVVADFDVAKLPPEDIGLLTQPVEPARWLTAVRHRYMFVTQLDADETTIAHCSPGDRWPVQQLLNSL
;
A
#
# COMPACT_ATOMS: atom_id res chain seq x y z
N MET A 1 -13.88 1.62 -24.01
CA MET A 1 -14.11 0.45 -23.11
C MET A 1 -13.02 -0.60 -23.30
N ILE A 2 -12.49 -1.16 -22.21
CA ILE A 2 -11.45 -2.18 -22.25
C ILE A 2 -11.93 -3.45 -22.97
N THR A 3 -11.05 -4.08 -23.77
CA THR A 3 -11.35 -5.32 -24.49
C THR A 3 -10.56 -6.50 -23.93
N GLU A 4 -10.99 -7.73 -24.22
CA GLU A 4 -10.23 -8.95 -23.88
C GLU A 4 -8.78 -8.91 -24.40
N GLY A 5 -8.53 -8.28 -25.55
CA GLY A 5 -7.18 -8.15 -26.10
C GLY A 5 -6.27 -7.25 -25.27
N PHE A 6 -6.77 -6.16 -24.69
CA PHE A 6 -6.01 -5.33 -23.76
C PHE A 6 -5.75 -6.08 -22.43
N LEU A 7 -6.78 -6.76 -21.92
CA LEU A 7 -6.66 -7.54 -20.69
C LEU A 7 -5.64 -8.69 -20.85
N ALA A 8 -5.68 -9.41 -21.96
CA ALA A 8 -4.74 -10.49 -22.26
C ALA A 8 -3.28 -10.00 -22.31
N ARG A 9 -3.03 -8.83 -22.90
CA ARG A 9 -1.70 -8.20 -22.87
C ARG A 9 -1.30 -7.77 -21.44
N HIS A 10 -2.24 -7.31 -20.65
CA HIS A 10 -1.98 -6.88 -19.28
C HIS A 10 -1.52 -8.03 -18.37
N HIS A 11 -2.10 -9.22 -18.51
CA HIS A 11 -1.64 -10.41 -17.80
C HIS A 11 -0.62 -11.26 -18.59
N MET A 12 -0.15 -10.78 -19.75
CA MET A 12 0.86 -11.44 -20.59
C MET A 12 0.46 -12.87 -21.03
N GLY A 13 -0.84 -13.12 -21.25
CA GLY A 13 -1.36 -14.43 -21.64
C GLY A 13 -1.18 -15.54 -20.60
N ARG A 14 -0.79 -15.22 -19.36
CA ARG A 14 -0.57 -16.23 -18.31
C ARG A 14 -1.90 -16.82 -17.84
N SER A 15 -1.96 -18.15 -17.81
CA SER A 15 -3.12 -18.89 -17.31
C SER A 15 -3.40 -18.54 -15.84
N GLY A 16 -4.69 -18.41 -15.47
CA GLY A 16 -5.11 -18.07 -14.10
C GLY A 16 -4.90 -16.62 -13.70
N MET A 17 -4.40 -15.76 -14.59
CA MET A 17 -4.05 -14.37 -14.28
C MET A 17 -5.09 -13.35 -14.77
N LYS A 18 -6.18 -13.81 -15.41
CA LYS A 18 -7.26 -12.93 -15.86
C LYS A 18 -7.93 -12.19 -14.69
N GLY A 19 -8.26 -12.90 -13.60
CA GLY A 19 -8.88 -12.31 -12.42
C GLY A 19 -8.06 -11.20 -11.78
N PRO A 20 -6.79 -11.43 -11.40
CA PRO A 20 -5.92 -10.37 -10.89
C PRO A 20 -5.76 -9.18 -11.84
N ALA A 21 -5.64 -9.41 -13.15
CA ALA A 21 -5.52 -8.34 -14.13
C ALA A 21 -6.82 -7.53 -14.27
N LEU A 22 -7.97 -8.21 -14.24
CA LEU A 22 -9.26 -7.56 -14.26
C LEU A 22 -9.50 -6.72 -13.01
N LEU A 23 -9.05 -7.22 -11.85
CA LEU A 23 -9.09 -6.48 -10.60
C LEU A 23 -8.22 -5.22 -10.65
N ASP A 24 -6.98 -5.34 -11.18
CA ASP A 24 -6.07 -4.20 -11.33
C ASP A 24 -6.68 -3.10 -12.22
N VAL A 25 -7.35 -3.49 -13.31
CA VAL A 25 -8.12 -2.58 -14.17
C VAL A 25 -9.30 -1.95 -13.41
N ALA A 26 -10.09 -2.77 -12.71
CA ALA A 26 -11.24 -2.27 -11.97
C ALA A 26 -10.85 -1.27 -10.87
N GLN A 27 -9.67 -1.43 -10.27
CA GLN A 27 -9.12 -0.45 -9.34
C GLN A 27 -8.88 0.92 -10.00
N ASP A 28 -8.49 0.97 -11.28
CA ASP A 28 -8.34 2.24 -12.01
C ASP A 28 -9.70 2.95 -12.15
N TYR A 29 -10.78 2.21 -12.41
CA TYR A 29 -12.13 2.78 -12.45
C TYR A 29 -12.60 3.27 -11.06
N VAL A 30 -12.28 2.55 -9.98
CA VAL A 30 -12.51 3.04 -8.61
C VAL A 30 -11.80 4.38 -8.38
N LEU A 31 -10.53 4.47 -8.73
CA LEU A 31 -9.73 5.67 -8.52
C LEU A 31 -10.26 6.85 -9.37
N LYS A 32 -10.64 6.59 -10.62
CA LYS A 32 -11.29 7.58 -11.48
C LYS A 32 -12.56 8.12 -10.85
N HIS A 33 -13.44 7.23 -10.39
CA HIS A 33 -14.71 7.64 -9.77
C HIS A 33 -14.49 8.51 -8.54
N LEU A 34 -13.69 8.04 -7.60
CA LEU A 34 -13.37 8.80 -6.39
C LEU A 34 -12.77 10.18 -6.70
N PHE A 35 -12.01 10.28 -7.80
CA PHE A 35 -11.48 11.55 -8.27
C PHE A 35 -12.59 12.46 -8.81
N GLU A 36 -13.49 11.96 -9.65
CA GLU A 36 -14.60 12.73 -10.23
C GLU A 36 -15.60 13.21 -9.17
N GLU A 37 -15.80 12.41 -8.11
CA GLU A 37 -16.65 12.76 -6.96
C GLU A 37 -15.95 13.67 -5.94
N GLY A 38 -14.69 14.10 -6.21
CA GLY A 38 -13.97 15.04 -5.36
C GLY A 38 -13.47 14.46 -4.03
N ILE A 39 -13.46 13.15 -3.86
CA ILE A 39 -13.06 12.49 -2.59
C ILE A 39 -11.60 12.81 -2.24
N PHE A 40 -10.73 12.93 -3.23
CA PHE A 40 -9.32 13.27 -3.00
C PHE A 40 -9.12 14.74 -2.58
N ASP A 41 -10.05 15.64 -2.94
CA ASP A 41 -10.03 17.06 -2.52
C ASP A 41 -10.32 17.21 -1.02
N LEU A 42 -10.91 16.19 -0.41
CA LEU A 42 -11.15 16.11 1.04
C LEU A 42 -9.92 15.64 1.83
N GLY A 43 -8.77 15.45 1.18
CA GLY A 43 -7.53 15.03 1.81
C GLY A 43 -7.36 13.50 1.94
N VAL A 44 -8.15 12.73 1.20
CA VAL A 44 -7.96 11.28 1.08
C VAL A 44 -6.70 10.98 0.26
N VAL A 45 -5.93 9.97 0.68
CA VAL A 45 -4.67 9.57 0.03
C VAL A 45 -4.69 8.07 -0.25
N LEU A 46 -4.41 7.66 -1.49
CA LEU A 46 -4.24 6.25 -1.83
C LEU A 46 -2.88 5.75 -1.35
N LYS A 47 -2.87 4.71 -0.53
CA LYS A 47 -1.66 4.11 0.03
C LYS A 47 -1.54 2.61 -0.26
N GLY A 48 -0.61 1.94 0.41
CA GLY A 48 -0.47 0.49 0.33
C GLY A 48 0.16 -0.03 -0.97
N GLY A 49 -0.07 -1.30 -1.25
CA GLY A 49 0.51 -1.99 -2.41
C GLY A 49 -0.04 -1.48 -3.75
N THR A 50 -1.30 -1.08 -3.79
CA THR A 50 -1.93 -0.53 -4.99
C THR A 50 -1.32 0.82 -5.35
N SER A 51 -1.11 1.73 -4.38
CA SER A 51 -0.40 2.99 -4.60
C SER A 51 1.01 2.76 -5.15
N LEU A 52 1.77 1.84 -4.52
CA LEU A 52 3.11 1.49 -5.00
C LEU A 52 3.10 1.03 -6.45
N ARG A 53 2.18 0.12 -6.81
CA ARG A 53 2.06 -0.39 -8.17
C ARG A 53 1.66 0.70 -9.16
N LYS A 54 0.60 1.46 -8.86
CA LYS A 54 0.04 2.44 -9.80
C LYS A 54 0.98 3.63 -10.04
N PHE A 55 1.67 4.13 -9.03
CA PHE A 55 2.40 5.39 -9.12
C PHE A 55 3.92 5.26 -9.18
N ARG A 56 4.49 4.11 -8.75
CA ARG A 56 5.94 4.02 -8.62
C ARG A 56 6.56 2.82 -9.33
N ALA A 57 5.94 1.64 -9.25
CA ALA A 57 6.52 0.41 -9.75
C ALA A 57 6.00 -0.01 -11.14
N GLY A 58 4.78 0.37 -11.51
CA GLY A 58 4.19 0.00 -12.80
C GLY A 58 4.23 -1.52 -13.03
N ASN A 59 4.71 -1.95 -14.20
CA ASN A 59 4.83 -3.36 -14.52
C ASN A 59 5.83 -4.15 -13.66
N ALA A 60 6.78 -3.49 -13.01
CA ALA A 60 7.67 -4.13 -12.06
C ALA A 60 6.99 -4.40 -10.71
N GLY A 61 5.90 -3.69 -10.39
CA GLY A 61 5.11 -3.90 -9.18
C GLY A 61 4.27 -5.18 -9.26
N ARG A 62 4.11 -5.84 -8.12
CA ARG A 62 3.13 -6.93 -8.01
C ARG A 62 1.70 -6.38 -8.13
N PHE A 63 0.81 -7.17 -8.65
CA PHE A 63 -0.62 -6.85 -8.61
C PHE A 63 -1.10 -6.85 -7.15
N SER A 64 -1.83 -5.83 -6.75
CA SER A 64 -2.40 -5.70 -5.42
C SER A 64 -3.90 -5.98 -5.46
N THR A 65 -4.40 -6.68 -4.45
CA THR A 65 -5.83 -6.99 -4.33
C THR A 65 -6.58 -5.98 -3.48
N ASP A 66 -5.86 -5.24 -2.62
CA ASP A 66 -6.44 -4.38 -1.62
C ASP A 66 -6.34 -2.90 -2.06
N LEU A 67 -7.36 -2.10 -1.73
CA LEU A 67 -7.37 -0.66 -1.86
C LEU A 67 -7.26 -0.06 -0.46
N ASP A 68 -6.09 0.47 -0.15
CA ASP A 68 -5.81 1.09 1.15
C ASP A 68 -5.81 2.62 1.01
N PHE A 69 -6.56 3.30 1.86
CA PHE A 69 -6.60 4.76 1.89
C PHE A 69 -6.25 5.29 3.28
N ALA A 70 -5.72 6.51 3.33
CA ALA A 70 -5.71 7.34 4.51
C ALA A 70 -6.74 8.45 4.31
N ALA A 71 -7.52 8.76 5.35
CA ALA A 71 -8.46 9.86 5.37
C ALA A 71 -8.14 10.79 6.55
N PRO A 72 -8.50 12.08 6.51
CA PRO A 72 -8.23 13.00 7.61
C PRO A 72 -9.02 12.64 8.88
N ASP A 73 -10.17 12.02 8.74
CA ASP A 73 -11.07 11.64 9.83
C ASP A 73 -12.02 10.49 9.44
N ALA A 74 -12.81 10.03 10.41
CA ALA A 74 -13.74 8.92 10.22
C ALA A 74 -14.92 9.29 9.30
N THR A 75 -15.37 10.54 9.30
CA THR A 75 -16.48 11.00 8.46
C THR A 75 -16.10 10.95 6.98
N THR A 76 -14.90 11.43 6.66
CA THR A 76 -14.35 11.35 5.30
C THR A 76 -14.12 9.91 4.86
N ALA A 77 -13.70 9.02 5.79
CA ALA A 77 -13.56 7.60 5.51
C ALA A 77 -14.90 6.94 5.16
N GLU A 78 -15.95 7.27 5.90
CA GLU A 78 -17.31 6.77 5.65
C GLU A 78 -17.87 7.29 4.32
N LEU A 79 -17.67 8.58 4.02
CA LEU A 79 -18.08 9.18 2.75
C LEU A 79 -17.42 8.51 1.55
N LEU A 80 -16.11 8.18 1.64
CA LEU A 80 -15.43 7.43 0.58
C LEU A 80 -16.14 6.09 0.30
N LEU A 81 -16.51 5.36 1.34
CA LEU A 81 -17.22 4.09 1.17
C LEU A 81 -18.62 4.30 0.60
N ASP A 82 -19.36 5.33 1.06
CA ASP A 82 -20.68 5.66 0.53
C ASP A 82 -20.64 5.99 -0.97
N THR A 83 -19.62 6.72 -1.41
CA THR A 83 -19.43 7.10 -2.82
C THR A 83 -19.22 5.89 -3.72
N LEU A 84 -18.65 4.79 -3.20
CA LEU A 84 -18.41 3.58 -3.99
C LEU A 84 -19.59 2.60 -3.99
N ASP A 85 -20.49 2.70 -3.03
CA ASP A 85 -21.58 1.73 -2.92
C ASP A 85 -22.63 1.95 -4.01
N GLU A 86 -22.96 0.86 -4.75
CA GLU A 86 -23.87 0.86 -5.91
C GLU A 86 -23.43 1.79 -7.08
N ALA A 87 -22.16 2.23 -7.12
CA ALA A 87 -21.65 3.05 -8.20
C ALA A 87 -21.49 2.26 -9.51
N THR A 88 -21.75 2.92 -10.63
CA THR A 88 -21.52 2.36 -11.98
C THR A 88 -20.83 3.36 -12.87
N ILE A 89 -19.68 2.96 -13.44
CA ILE A 89 -18.86 3.81 -14.31
C ILE A 89 -18.48 3.02 -15.56
N GLU A 90 -18.86 3.54 -16.72
CA GLU A 90 -18.51 2.95 -18.04
C GLU A 90 -18.79 1.43 -18.08
N GLY A 91 -19.89 0.99 -17.45
CA GLY A 91 -20.29 -0.41 -17.38
C GLY A 91 -19.56 -1.26 -16.33
N VAL A 92 -18.69 -0.67 -15.52
CA VAL A 92 -18.14 -1.31 -14.32
C VAL A 92 -19.00 -0.92 -13.12
N THR A 93 -19.57 -1.91 -12.45
CA THR A 93 -20.42 -1.72 -11.27
C THR A 93 -19.70 -2.16 -10.02
N PHE A 94 -19.81 -1.37 -8.96
CA PHE A 94 -19.24 -1.61 -7.64
C PHE A 94 -20.36 -1.74 -6.62
N ARG A 95 -20.22 -2.71 -5.71
CA ARG A 95 -21.11 -2.87 -4.56
C ARG A 95 -20.31 -3.28 -3.33
N LEU A 96 -20.60 -2.65 -2.21
CA LEU A 96 -19.94 -2.98 -0.95
C LEU A 96 -20.71 -4.06 -0.19
N ILE A 97 -19.98 -5.06 0.31
CA ILE A 97 -20.50 -6.08 1.23
C ILE A 97 -19.58 -6.17 2.46
N ASN A 98 -20.06 -6.79 3.52
CA ASN A 98 -19.34 -6.94 4.79
C ASN A 98 -18.79 -5.59 5.29
N ARG A 99 -19.60 -4.55 5.12
CA ARG A 99 -19.21 -3.17 5.39
C ARG A 99 -19.16 -2.86 6.89
N THR A 100 -18.12 -2.16 7.28
CA THR A 100 -17.96 -1.44 8.56
C THR A 100 -17.66 0.03 8.24
N PRO A 101 -17.61 0.96 9.21
CA PRO A 101 -17.28 2.37 8.94
C PRO A 101 -15.94 2.60 8.21
N LEU A 102 -14.99 1.66 8.34
CA LEU A 102 -13.61 1.83 7.82
C LEU A 102 -13.18 0.75 6.83
N ARG A 103 -14.04 -0.24 6.55
CA ARG A 103 -13.68 -1.40 5.73
C ARG A 103 -14.89 -1.94 5.00
N ALA A 104 -14.65 -2.47 3.82
CA ALA A 104 -15.64 -3.24 3.08
C ALA A 104 -14.95 -4.26 2.15
N THR A 105 -15.73 -5.23 1.68
CA THR A 105 -15.37 -6.04 0.52
C THR A 105 -16.07 -5.45 -0.70
N LEU A 106 -15.31 -5.15 -1.74
CA LEU A 106 -15.81 -4.61 -2.99
C LEU A 106 -16.12 -5.74 -3.96
N LEU A 107 -17.40 -5.91 -4.27
CA LEU A 107 -17.84 -6.72 -5.40
C LEU A 107 -17.79 -5.89 -6.67
N ILE A 108 -17.17 -6.43 -7.70
CA ILE A 108 -16.95 -5.74 -8.96
C ILE A 108 -17.57 -6.57 -10.08
N GLU A 109 -18.39 -5.91 -10.92
CA GLU A 109 -18.89 -6.48 -12.16
C GLU A 109 -18.38 -5.63 -13.33
N THR A 110 -17.82 -6.28 -14.34
CA THR A 110 -17.33 -5.60 -15.54
C THR A 110 -17.93 -6.24 -16.79
N PRO A 111 -17.90 -5.56 -17.93
CA PRO A 111 -18.32 -6.16 -19.21
C PRO A 111 -17.51 -7.42 -19.60
N LEU A 112 -16.33 -7.61 -19.03
CA LEU A 112 -15.47 -8.78 -19.24
C LEU A 112 -15.64 -9.89 -18.19
N GLY A 113 -16.61 -9.72 -17.28
CA GLY A 113 -16.91 -10.62 -16.17
C GLY A 113 -16.51 -10.07 -14.82
N ARG A 114 -16.49 -10.95 -13.83
CA ARG A 114 -16.12 -10.63 -12.44
C ARG A 114 -14.69 -11.07 -12.17
N PRO A 115 -13.88 -10.28 -11.43
CA PRO A 115 -12.66 -10.80 -10.83
C PRO A 115 -12.97 -11.97 -9.89
N ASP A 116 -12.20 -13.04 -9.96
CA ASP A 116 -12.35 -14.21 -9.07
C ASP A 116 -11.78 -13.95 -7.67
N ILE A 117 -11.11 -12.81 -7.49
CA ILE A 117 -10.50 -12.41 -6.23
C ILE A 117 -11.29 -11.22 -5.68
N PRO A 118 -11.80 -11.30 -4.45
CA PRO A 118 -12.47 -10.17 -3.82
C PRO A 118 -11.48 -9.04 -3.54
N ALA A 119 -11.85 -7.81 -3.90
CA ALA A 119 -11.12 -6.62 -3.48
C ALA A 119 -11.54 -6.24 -2.06
N LYS A 120 -10.57 -5.84 -1.24
CA LYS A 120 -10.85 -5.22 0.06
C LYS A 120 -10.57 -3.73 -0.02
N ILE A 121 -11.42 -2.95 0.61
CA ILE A 121 -11.18 -1.53 0.86
C ILE A 121 -10.96 -1.35 2.35
N GLU A 122 -9.87 -0.69 2.70
CA GLU A 122 -9.58 -0.28 4.07
C GLU A 122 -9.21 1.21 4.09
N VAL A 123 -9.88 1.97 4.95
CA VAL A 123 -9.63 3.40 5.11
C VAL A 123 -9.15 3.65 6.52
N SER A 124 -7.92 4.15 6.66
CA SER A 124 -7.37 4.57 7.95
C SER A 124 -7.79 6.02 8.22
N PRO A 125 -8.54 6.33 9.29
CA PRO A 125 -8.95 7.70 9.62
C PRO A 125 -7.80 8.45 10.32
N ARG A 126 -6.62 8.44 9.71
CA ARG A 126 -5.40 9.09 10.23
C ARG A 126 -4.67 9.77 9.10
N ARG A 127 -4.32 11.04 9.31
CA ARG A 127 -3.46 11.77 8.37
C ARG A 127 -2.09 11.11 8.28
N LEU A 128 -1.49 11.24 7.12
CA LEU A 128 -0.06 10.97 6.96
C LEU A 128 0.75 12.06 7.69
N TRP A 129 1.96 11.75 8.08
CA TRP A 129 2.83 12.69 8.75
C TRP A 129 3.56 13.61 7.76
N LEU A 130 3.94 13.05 6.60
CA LEU A 130 4.48 13.86 5.51
C LEU A 130 3.35 14.34 4.59
N ALA A 131 3.58 15.48 3.95
CA ALA A 131 2.68 15.98 2.91
C ALA A 131 2.57 14.95 1.76
N PRO A 132 1.35 14.61 1.32
CA PRO A 132 1.17 13.71 0.18
C PRO A 132 1.74 14.32 -1.11
N GLU A 133 2.28 13.46 -1.97
CA GLU A 133 2.74 13.83 -3.30
C GLU A 133 1.62 13.64 -4.32
N MET A 134 1.41 14.62 -5.20
CA MET A 134 0.48 14.48 -6.34
C MET A 134 1.17 13.76 -7.48
N LEU A 135 0.88 12.49 -7.69
CA LEU A 135 1.53 11.63 -8.68
C LEU A 135 0.62 11.30 -9.86
N ILE A 136 1.22 11.19 -11.03
CA ILE A 136 0.56 10.66 -12.23
C ILE A 136 0.78 9.14 -12.22
N PRO A 137 -0.26 8.33 -12.42
CA PRO A 137 -0.10 6.89 -12.57
C PRO A 137 0.86 6.54 -13.72
N ILE A 138 1.69 5.53 -13.50
CA ILE A 138 2.59 5.03 -14.54
C ILE A 138 1.76 4.48 -15.69
N ALA A 139 2.00 5.00 -16.90
CA ALA A 139 1.29 4.57 -18.09
C ALA A 139 1.58 3.09 -18.38
N LEU A 140 0.53 2.29 -18.45
CA LEU A 140 0.56 0.88 -18.80
C LEU A 140 -0.15 0.67 -20.15
N PRO A 141 0.23 -0.36 -20.95
CA PRO A 141 -0.44 -0.64 -22.23
C PRO A 141 -1.96 -0.84 -22.12
N VAL A 142 -2.45 -1.29 -20.97
CA VAL A 142 -3.88 -1.47 -20.70
C VAL A 142 -4.64 -0.15 -20.71
N HIS A 143 -4.02 0.95 -20.29
CA HIS A 143 -4.63 2.29 -20.28
C HIS A 143 -5.01 2.78 -21.68
N GLY A 144 -4.35 2.28 -22.74
CA GLY A 144 -4.75 2.55 -24.12
C GLY A 144 -6.13 1.99 -24.50
N GLY A 145 -6.74 1.17 -23.65
CA GLY A 145 -8.10 0.67 -23.81
C GLY A 145 -9.16 1.45 -23.02
N TYR A 146 -8.75 2.44 -22.21
CA TYR A 146 -9.66 3.28 -21.44
C TYR A 146 -10.20 4.43 -22.31
N GLU A 147 -11.40 4.91 -21.98
CA GLU A 147 -12.01 6.10 -22.58
C GLU A 147 -11.71 7.37 -21.76
N PHE A 148 -10.79 7.26 -20.80
CA PHE A 148 -10.35 8.33 -19.92
C PHE A 148 -8.84 8.28 -19.68
N GLU A 149 -8.28 9.39 -19.28
CA GLU A 149 -6.91 9.45 -18.76
C GLU A 149 -6.91 9.27 -17.25
N MET A 150 -5.93 8.51 -16.75
CA MET A 150 -5.77 8.33 -15.31
C MET A 150 -5.43 9.69 -14.64
N PRO A 151 -6.19 10.10 -13.62
CA PRO A 151 -5.96 11.39 -12.97
C PRO A 151 -4.69 11.39 -12.13
N ARG A 152 -4.18 12.60 -11.84
CA ARG A 152 -3.18 12.77 -10.79
C ARG A 152 -3.85 12.58 -9.44
N LEU A 153 -3.23 11.76 -8.58
CA LEU A 153 -3.80 11.42 -7.28
C LEU A 153 -2.78 11.59 -6.16
N PRO A 154 -3.23 11.94 -4.95
CA PRO A 154 -2.36 12.02 -3.79
C PRO A 154 -1.91 10.62 -3.34
N ALA A 155 -0.60 10.47 -3.18
CA ALA A 155 0.07 9.29 -2.68
C ALA A 155 1.01 9.66 -1.53
N PRO A 156 1.37 8.74 -0.61
CA PRO A 156 2.33 9.03 0.43
C PRO A 156 3.70 9.37 -0.16
N ALA A 157 4.44 10.24 0.52
CA ALA A 157 5.87 10.40 0.27
C ALA A 157 6.57 9.04 0.35
N ILE A 158 7.63 8.86 -0.45
CA ILE A 158 8.26 7.54 -0.59
C ILE A 158 8.83 7.05 0.75
N GLU A 159 9.35 7.94 1.58
CA GLU A 159 9.90 7.64 2.90
C GLU A 159 8.82 7.15 3.86
N GLU A 160 7.64 7.77 3.84
CA GLU A 160 6.53 7.33 4.68
C GLU A 160 5.93 6.00 4.20
N ALA A 161 5.78 5.82 2.90
CA ALA A 161 5.32 4.56 2.32
C ALA A 161 6.27 3.40 2.66
N LEU A 162 7.59 3.65 2.59
CA LEU A 162 8.60 2.67 2.97
C LEU A 162 8.57 2.36 4.48
N ALA A 163 8.50 3.38 5.33
CA ALA A 163 8.44 3.19 6.78
C ALA A 163 7.21 2.37 7.20
N GLU A 164 6.04 2.59 6.58
CA GLU A 164 4.85 1.74 6.77
C GLU A 164 5.10 0.29 6.37
N LYS A 165 5.84 0.06 5.28
CA LYS A 165 6.19 -1.29 4.83
C LYS A 165 7.18 -1.98 5.75
N LEU A 166 8.16 -1.26 6.29
CA LEU A 166 9.10 -1.78 7.28
C LEU A 166 8.38 -2.17 8.58
N ALA A 167 7.47 -1.32 9.08
CA ALA A 167 6.63 -1.61 10.24
C ALA A 167 5.72 -2.83 10.00
N ALA A 168 5.10 -2.93 8.83
CA ALA A 168 4.28 -4.08 8.46
C ALA A 168 5.10 -5.38 8.33
N TRP A 169 6.27 -5.31 7.72
CA TRP A 169 7.19 -6.45 7.60
C TRP A 169 7.61 -6.98 8.97
N ARG A 170 7.99 -6.10 9.88
CA ARG A 170 8.29 -6.46 11.26
C ARG A 170 7.18 -7.31 11.88
N ARG A 171 5.92 -6.89 11.74
CA ARG A 171 4.76 -7.51 12.41
C ARG A 171 4.33 -8.84 11.81
N ARG A 172 4.26 -8.93 10.47
CA ARG A 172 3.50 -10.00 9.81
C ARG A 172 4.29 -10.88 8.85
N ARG A 173 5.53 -10.51 8.51
CA ARG A 173 6.43 -11.31 7.66
C ARG A 173 5.73 -11.90 6.42
N LYS A 174 5.12 -11.06 5.59
CA LYS A 174 4.46 -11.50 4.37
C LYS A 174 5.39 -11.37 3.16
N ILE A 175 5.35 -12.34 2.24
CA ILE A 175 6.18 -12.32 1.02
C ILE A 175 5.92 -11.06 0.18
N ARG A 176 4.69 -10.56 0.16
CA ARG A 176 4.33 -9.32 -0.53
C ARG A 176 5.03 -8.08 0.05
N ASP A 177 5.19 -8.02 1.38
CA ASP A 177 5.93 -6.92 2.01
C ASP A 177 7.44 -7.03 1.74
N LEU A 178 7.99 -8.26 1.72
CA LEU A 178 9.37 -8.50 1.35
C LEU A 178 9.68 -8.03 -0.06
N TYR A 179 8.79 -8.32 -1.02
CA TYR A 179 8.94 -7.86 -2.39
C TYR A 179 8.84 -6.33 -2.50
N ASP A 180 7.85 -5.73 -1.85
CA ASP A 180 7.67 -4.27 -1.84
C ASP A 180 8.93 -3.59 -1.27
N LEU A 181 9.50 -4.11 -0.17
CA LEU A 181 10.76 -3.62 0.40
C LEU A 181 11.94 -3.81 -0.54
N TYR A 182 12.05 -4.97 -1.21
CA TYR A 182 13.09 -5.20 -2.22
C TYR A 182 13.02 -4.16 -3.33
N TRP A 183 11.81 -3.82 -3.79
CA TRP A 183 11.60 -2.81 -4.81
C TRP A 183 11.99 -1.41 -4.32
N PHE A 184 11.53 -0.97 -3.15
CA PHE A 184 11.91 0.32 -2.55
C PHE A 184 13.42 0.47 -2.36
N GLY A 185 14.10 -0.60 -2.01
CA GLY A 185 15.55 -0.63 -1.78
C GLY A 185 16.39 -0.30 -3.00
N GLN A 186 15.81 -0.31 -4.21
CA GLN A 186 16.51 0.03 -5.45
C GLN A 186 16.59 1.55 -5.70
N GLY A 187 15.79 2.34 -4.97
CA GLY A 187 15.75 3.79 -5.10
C GLY A 187 16.71 4.54 -4.18
N VAL A 188 16.80 5.85 -4.41
CA VAL A 188 17.43 6.78 -3.48
C VAL A 188 16.44 7.11 -2.38
N LEU A 189 16.87 7.13 -1.12
CA LEU A 189 16.04 7.33 0.06
C LEU A 189 16.74 8.27 1.04
N ASP A 190 15.97 9.11 1.72
CA ASP A 190 16.43 9.75 2.94
C ASP A 190 16.36 8.74 4.10
N GLU A 191 17.48 8.09 4.36
CA GLU A 191 17.56 7.01 5.36
C GLU A 191 17.25 7.50 6.78
N THR A 192 17.64 8.73 7.10
CA THR A 192 17.33 9.33 8.41
C THR A 192 15.84 9.56 8.57
N LEU A 193 15.20 10.13 7.55
CA LEU A 193 13.77 10.37 7.56
C LEU A 193 12.97 9.05 7.63
N VAL A 194 13.34 8.06 6.82
CA VAL A 194 12.70 6.71 6.88
C VAL A 194 12.82 6.11 8.27
N ARG A 195 14.02 6.18 8.90
CA ARG A 195 14.26 5.62 10.23
C ARG A 195 13.39 6.31 11.28
N ARG A 196 13.35 7.65 11.29
CA ARG A 196 12.52 8.44 12.22
C ARG A 196 11.04 8.10 12.09
N ILE A 197 10.53 8.06 10.86
CA ILE A 197 9.13 7.68 10.61
C ILE A 197 8.87 6.24 11.05
N LEU A 198 9.80 5.31 10.80
CA LEU A 198 9.67 3.93 11.26
C LEU A 198 9.53 3.85 12.78
N MET A 199 10.39 4.58 13.55
CA MET A 199 10.29 4.62 15.00
C MET A 199 8.92 5.11 15.47
N LEU A 200 8.43 6.19 14.89
CA LEU A 200 7.11 6.73 15.18
C LEU A 200 5.98 5.74 14.83
N LYS A 201 6.02 5.12 13.64
CA LYS A 201 5.00 4.11 13.22
C LYS A 201 4.98 2.92 14.17
N VAL A 202 6.15 2.42 14.57
CA VAL A 202 6.24 1.29 15.50
C VAL A 202 5.76 1.68 16.88
N TRP A 203 6.09 2.89 17.37
CA TRP A 203 5.60 3.37 18.64
C TRP A 203 4.06 3.43 18.67
N HIS A 204 3.44 4.02 17.63
CA HIS A 204 1.98 4.07 17.51
C HIS A 204 1.36 2.67 17.38
N ASP A 205 1.95 1.80 16.58
CA ASP A 205 1.51 0.40 16.46
C ASP A 205 1.44 -0.28 17.83
N VAL A 206 2.50 -0.13 18.64
CA VAL A 206 2.61 -0.83 19.95
C VAL A 206 1.78 -0.16 21.03
N VAL A 207 1.87 1.17 21.15
CA VAL A 207 1.31 1.91 22.29
C VAL A 207 -0.17 2.26 22.07
N ASP A 208 -0.52 2.72 20.88
CA ASP A 208 -1.88 3.20 20.63
C ASP A 208 -2.78 2.08 20.05
N ASP A 209 -2.23 1.20 19.22
CA ASP A 209 -3.01 0.17 18.53
C ASP A 209 -2.86 -1.24 19.13
N GLY A 210 -1.92 -1.44 20.07
CA GLY A 210 -1.65 -2.74 20.68
C GLY A 210 -1.09 -3.78 19.70
N LEU A 211 -0.42 -3.32 18.63
CA LEU A 211 0.11 -4.16 17.55
C LEU A 211 1.62 -4.33 17.69
N GLY A 212 2.05 -5.46 18.23
CA GLY A 212 3.47 -5.78 18.40
C GLY A 212 3.88 -5.86 19.86
N ILE A 213 5.19 -5.88 20.10
CA ILE A 213 5.80 -6.08 21.42
C ILE A 213 6.78 -4.95 21.69
N ALA A 214 6.77 -4.45 22.94
CA ALA A 214 7.77 -3.53 23.46
C ALA A 214 8.89 -4.30 24.20
N PRO A 215 10.15 -3.81 24.20
CA PRO A 215 10.68 -2.73 23.35
C PRO A 215 10.79 -3.15 21.89
N PHE A 216 10.87 -2.19 21.00
CA PHE A 216 11.19 -2.46 19.60
C PHE A 216 12.70 -2.63 19.41
N ASP A 217 13.12 -3.77 18.90
CA ASP A 217 14.48 -4.00 18.43
C ASP A 217 14.54 -3.80 16.90
N PRO A 218 15.23 -2.74 16.41
CA PRO A 218 15.38 -2.51 14.97
C PRO A 218 16.04 -3.67 14.21
N LEU A 219 16.84 -4.50 14.88
CA LEU A 219 17.42 -5.71 14.28
C LEU A 219 16.34 -6.69 13.81
N GLU A 220 15.13 -6.66 14.39
CA GLU A 220 14.01 -7.48 13.92
C GLU A 220 13.69 -7.23 12.44
N VAL A 221 13.85 -6.00 11.95
CA VAL A 221 13.54 -5.63 10.55
C VAL A 221 14.48 -6.33 9.58
N VAL A 222 15.77 -6.41 9.93
CA VAL A 222 16.84 -6.96 9.09
C VAL A 222 17.31 -8.34 9.54
N ALA A 223 16.60 -8.97 10.49
CA ALA A 223 16.90 -10.31 10.96
C ALA A 223 16.82 -11.33 9.83
N ASP A 224 17.56 -12.42 9.98
CA ASP A 224 17.41 -13.57 9.11
C ASP A 224 16.04 -14.22 9.30
N PHE A 225 15.50 -14.74 8.23
CA PHE A 225 14.18 -15.35 8.23
C PHE A 225 14.14 -16.53 7.26
N ASP A 226 13.55 -17.62 7.70
CA ASP A 226 13.34 -18.80 6.85
C ASP A 226 12.27 -18.50 5.78
N VAL A 227 12.72 -18.16 4.57
CA VAL A 227 11.85 -17.80 3.45
C VAL A 227 10.93 -18.96 3.01
N ALA A 228 11.24 -20.19 3.37
CA ALA A 228 10.37 -21.32 3.11
C ALA A 228 9.02 -21.23 3.89
N LYS A 229 8.98 -20.40 4.93
CA LYS A 229 7.75 -20.08 5.67
C LYS A 229 6.87 -19.02 5.01
N LEU A 230 7.33 -18.42 3.90
CA LEU A 230 6.57 -17.43 3.14
C LEU A 230 5.82 -18.15 2.00
N PRO A 231 4.48 -18.24 2.05
CA PRO A 231 3.73 -18.87 0.96
C PRO A 231 3.92 -18.09 -0.35
N PRO A 232 4.47 -18.69 -1.42
CA PRO A 232 4.71 -17.99 -2.68
C PRO A 232 3.42 -17.45 -3.33
N GLU A 233 2.28 -18.09 -3.10
CA GLU A 233 0.96 -17.69 -3.57
C GLU A 233 0.49 -16.36 -2.98
N ASP A 234 0.95 -15.98 -1.78
CA ASP A 234 0.61 -14.72 -1.12
C ASP A 234 1.23 -13.48 -1.80
N ILE A 235 2.14 -13.67 -2.78
CA ILE A 235 2.71 -12.52 -3.53
C ILE A 235 1.70 -11.89 -4.49
N GLY A 236 0.71 -12.67 -4.93
CA GLY A 236 -0.17 -12.28 -6.01
C GLY A 236 0.49 -12.45 -7.40
N LEU A 237 -0.03 -11.73 -8.40
CA LEU A 237 0.57 -11.74 -9.73
C LEU A 237 1.82 -10.86 -9.76
N LEU A 238 2.93 -11.46 -10.16
CA LEU A 238 4.20 -10.78 -10.42
C LEU A 238 4.68 -11.13 -11.83
N THR A 239 5.16 -10.13 -12.57
CA THR A 239 5.68 -10.33 -13.93
C THR A 239 7.11 -10.88 -13.94
N GLN A 240 7.81 -10.78 -12.81
CA GLN A 240 9.17 -11.26 -12.61
C GLN A 240 9.21 -12.61 -11.87
N PRO A 241 10.34 -13.35 -11.92
CA PRO A 241 10.53 -14.53 -11.10
C PRO A 241 10.39 -14.25 -9.60
N VAL A 242 9.80 -15.18 -8.86
CA VAL A 242 9.66 -15.10 -7.41
C VAL A 242 10.93 -15.66 -6.76
N GLU A 243 11.76 -14.79 -6.18
CA GLU A 243 13.08 -15.10 -5.62
C GLU A 243 13.23 -14.60 -4.17
N PRO A 244 12.48 -15.15 -3.19
CA PRO A 244 12.40 -14.60 -1.83
C PRO A 244 13.74 -14.56 -1.10
N ALA A 245 14.62 -15.54 -1.33
CA ALA A 245 15.95 -15.58 -0.71
C ALA A 245 16.84 -14.40 -1.18
N ARG A 246 16.80 -14.10 -2.49
CA ARG A 246 17.49 -12.95 -3.06
C ARG A 246 16.94 -11.64 -2.51
N TRP A 247 15.62 -11.52 -2.43
CA TRP A 247 14.97 -10.32 -1.89
C TRP A 247 15.32 -10.10 -0.43
N LEU A 248 15.28 -11.17 0.39
CA LEU A 248 15.65 -11.09 1.81
C LEU A 248 17.09 -10.62 2.01
N THR A 249 18.03 -11.19 1.24
CA THR A 249 19.43 -10.78 1.29
C THR A 249 19.60 -9.29 0.96
N ALA A 250 18.94 -8.81 -0.10
CA ALA A 250 19.00 -7.42 -0.51
C ALA A 250 18.34 -6.49 0.54
N VAL A 251 17.17 -6.86 1.07
CA VAL A 251 16.47 -6.09 2.11
C VAL A 251 17.30 -5.97 3.39
N ARG A 252 17.89 -7.07 3.86
CA ARG A 252 18.76 -7.06 5.04
C ARG A 252 19.95 -6.13 4.88
N HIS A 253 20.61 -6.19 3.73
CA HIS A 253 21.75 -5.31 3.46
C HIS A 253 21.32 -3.85 3.31
N ARG A 254 20.26 -3.60 2.54
CA ARG A 254 19.81 -2.23 2.20
C ARG A 254 19.30 -1.44 3.41
N TYR A 255 18.63 -2.11 4.33
CA TYR A 255 17.97 -1.46 5.46
C TYR A 255 18.76 -1.54 6.78
N MET A 256 20.05 -1.87 6.76
CA MET A 256 20.88 -1.85 7.97
C MET A 256 20.89 -0.49 8.68
N PHE A 257 20.64 0.60 7.97
CA PHE A 257 20.58 1.93 8.56
C PHE A 257 19.50 2.08 9.64
N VAL A 258 18.44 1.25 9.62
CA VAL A 258 17.38 1.30 10.66
C VAL A 258 17.89 0.93 12.05
N THR A 259 19.06 0.29 12.14
CA THR A 259 19.69 -0.08 13.42
C THR A 259 20.57 1.03 14.01
N GLN A 260 20.79 2.12 13.27
CA GLN A 260 21.68 3.22 13.67
C GLN A 260 20.87 4.31 14.38
N LEU A 261 20.25 3.96 15.51
CA LEU A 261 19.41 4.88 16.26
C LEU A 261 20.23 6.00 16.91
N ASP A 262 19.70 7.22 16.89
CA ASP A 262 20.15 8.29 17.75
C ASP A 262 19.55 8.18 19.17
N ALA A 263 19.84 9.13 20.07
CA ALA A 263 19.37 9.07 21.45
C ALA A 263 17.85 9.19 21.57
N ASP A 264 17.21 10.04 20.76
CA ASP A 264 15.77 10.25 20.78
C ASP A 264 15.05 9.03 20.19
N GLU A 265 15.53 8.51 19.07
CA GLU A 265 15.04 7.28 18.45
C GLU A 265 15.15 6.07 19.39
N THR A 266 16.27 5.97 20.13
CA THR A 266 16.49 4.92 21.14
C THR A 266 15.45 5.00 22.25
N THR A 267 15.13 6.20 22.71
CA THR A 267 14.08 6.42 23.72
C THR A 267 12.71 5.96 23.19
N ILE A 268 12.35 6.38 21.98
CA ILE A 268 11.08 6.02 21.35
C ILE A 268 10.97 4.51 21.09
N ALA A 269 12.11 3.84 20.77
CA ALA A 269 12.12 2.39 20.55
C ALA A 269 11.76 1.57 21.81
N HIS A 270 11.82 2.13 23.01
CA HIS A 270 11.27 1.47 24.20
C HIS A 270 9.76 1.26 24.13
N CYS A 271 9.05 2.00 23.28
CA CYS A 271 7.60 1.93 23.11
C CYS A 271 6.85 2.09 24.44
N SER A 272 7.28 3.05 25.26
CA SER A 272 6.62 3.36 26.54
C SER A 272 5.48 4.37 26.33
N PRO A 273 4.30 4.16 26.94
CA PRO A 273 3.23 5.16 26.94
C PRO A 273 3.64 6.52 27.53
N GLY A 274 4.70 6.56 28.35
CA GLY A 274 5.28 7.78 28.92
C GLY A 274 6.04 8.65 27.91
N ASP A 275 6.41 8.08 26.74
CA ASP A 275 7.27 8.75 25.76
C ASP A 275 6.48 9.66 24.78
N ARG A 276 5.25 10.05 25.10
CA ARG A 276 4.42 10.89 24.22
C ARG A 276 5.06 12.23 23.89
N TRP A 277 5.81 12.82 24.85
CA TRP A 277 6.50 14.08 24.59
C TRP A 277 7.68 13.94 23.61
N PRO A 278 8.66 13.03 23.78
CA PRO A 278 9.70 12.81 22.76
C PRO A 278 9.12 12.37 21.42
N VAL A 279 8.06 11.56 21.38
CA VAL A 279 7.36 11.20 20.13
C VAL A 279 6.83 12.45 19.44
N GLN A 280 6.18 13.37 20.17
CA GLN A 280 5.68 14.62 19.58
C GLN A 280 6.80 15.55 19.11
N GLN A 281 7.94 15.59 19.81
CA GLN A 281 9.10 16.37 19.37
C GLN A 281 9.68 15.80 18.07
N LEU A 282 9.84 14.48 17.97
CA LEU A 282 10.32 13.84 16.75
C LEU A 282 9.35 14.08 15.58
N LEU A 283 8.04 13.95 15.83
CA LEU A 283 7.00 14.22 14.83
C LEU A 283 7.04 15.67 14.30
N ASN A 284 7.28 16.64 15.18
CA ASN A 284 7.39 18.05 14.80
C ASN A 284 8.69 18.37 14.03
N SER A 285 9.67 17.47 14.03
CA SER A 285 10.95 17.62 13.33
C SER A 285 10.97 16.97 11.94
N LEU A 286 9.90 16.26 11.55
CA LEU A 286 9.73 15.72 10.20
C LEU A 286 9.45 16.85 9.20
#